data_f3489dfcbebfc039760c93bd2af072dd
#
_entry.id   f3489dfcbebfc039760c93bd2af072dd
#
_cell.length_a   1.000
_cell.length_b   1.000
_cell.length_c   1.000
_cell.angle_alpha   90.00
_cell.angle_beta   90.00
_cell.angle_gamma   90.00
#
_symmetry.space_group_name_H-M   'P 1'
#
loop_
_entity.id
_entity.type
_entity.pdbx_description
1 polymer ?
#
loop_
_entity_poly.entity_id
_entity_poly.type
_entity_poly.pdbx_seq_one_letter_code
_entity_poly.pdbx_strand_id
1 'polypeptide(L)'
;FRTKWLQTYAQHGVSYRRTTSSAATTSPEEKGWAYNASLRNTFFFNEKKTLLATLSGSYSSRQYQGIYLMSPTYSVSAGMLYRLLNNKLSLSLNVNNLFVSHSKLETMSNGLKIIADNQFSFTSFRIGVSYTFGGDIRSKGQRNSNEDIQRRL
;
A
#
# COMPACT_ATOMS: atom_id res chain seq x y z
N PHE A 1 9.66 -13.44 -2.66
CA PHE A 1 10.38 -14.09 -3.76
C PHE A 1 11.12 -13.04 -4.57
N ARG A 2 12.38 -13.34 -4.97
CA ARG A 2 13.23 -12.39 -5.70
C ARG A 2 14.12 -13.11 -6.70
N THR A 3 14.11 -12.64 -7.94
CA THR A 3 15.04 -13.03 -9.01
C THR A 3 15.79 -11.80 -9.53
N LYS A 4 16.61 -11.96 -10.57
CA LYS A 4 17.32 -10.82 -11.20
C LYS A 4 16.35 -9.82 -11.83
N TRP A 5 15.23 -10.31 -12.40
CA TRP A 5 14.29 -9.53 -13.20
C TRP A 5 12.91 -9.33 -12.53
N LEU A 6 12.60 -10.09 -11.45
CA LEU A 6 11.31 -10.03 -10.76
C LEU A 6 11.49 -10.05 -9.24
N GLN A 7 10.79 -9.18 -8.58
CA GLN A 7 10.58 -9.22 -7.13
C GLN A 7 9.09 -9.29 -6.85
N THR A 8 8.67 -10.33 -6.14
CA THR A 8 7.28 -10.54 -5.71
C THR A 8 7.19 -10.39 -4.21
N TYR A 9 6.25 -9.58 -3.78
CA TYR A 9 5.83 -9.48 -2.39
C TYR A 9 4.37 -9.85 -2.30
N ALA A 10 4.06 -10.85 -1.49
CA ALA A 10 2.69 -11.29 -1.22
C ALA A 10 2.44 -11.23 0.28
N GLN A 11 1.30 -10.73 0.65
CA GLN A 11 0.82 -10.67 2.03
C GLN A 11 -0.62 -11.15 2.05
N HIS A 12 -0.95 -11.93 3.04
CA HIS A 12 -2.32 -12.35 3.32
C HIS A 12 -2.57 -12.37 4.82
N GLY A 13 -3.81 -12.23 5.21
CA GLY A 13 -4.21 -12.27 6.60
C GLY A 13 -5.65 -12.73 6.73
N VAL A 14 -5.90 -13.45 7.81
CA VAL A 14 -7.23 -13.86 8.23
C VAL A 14 -7.48 -13.25 9.61
N SER A 15 -8.65 -12.69 9.83
CA SER A 15 -9.06 -12.15 11.11
C SER A 15 -10.50 -12.55 11.42
N TYR A 16 -10.77 -12.78 12.69
CA TYR A 16 -12.12 -12.94 13.20
C TYR A 16 -12.49 -11.69 13.99
N ARG A 17 -13.65 -11.12 13.67
CA ARG A 17 -14.18 -9.96 14.39
C ARG A 17 -15.51 -10.31 15.04
N ARG A 18 -15.69 -9.80 16.23
CA ARG A 18 -16.94 -9.84 16.97
C ARG A 18 -17.20 -8.43 17.51
N THR A 19 -18.34 -7.87 17.19
CA THR A 19 -18.77 -6.56 17.69
C THR A 19 -20.10 -6.74 18.38
N THR A 20 -20.20 -6.26 19.62
CA THR A 20 -21.44 -6.23 20.38
C THR A 20 -21.93 -4.77 20.47
N SER A 21 -23.21 -4.57 20.27
CA SER A 21 -23.84 -3.26 20.42
C SER A 21 -24.89 -3.31 21.52
N SER A 22 -24.87 -2.33 22.40
CA SER A 22 -25.92 -2.13 23.43
C SER A 22 -27.09 -1.29 22.92
N ALA A 23 -27.04 -0.78 21.69
CA ALA A 23 -28.11 -0.01 21.10
C ALA A 23 -29.30 -0.91 20.74
N ALA A 24 -30.47 -0.62 21.28
CA ALA A 24 -31.68 -1.41 21.06
C ALA A 24 -32.17 -1.47 19.60
N THR A 25 -31.60 -0.65 18.74
CA THR A 25 -32.02 -0.49 17.34
C THR A 25 -31.19 -1.26 16.34
N THR A 26 -30.10 -1.92 16.79
CA THR A 26 -29.17 -2.67 15.93
C THR A 26 -29.06 -4.12 16.35
N SER A 27 -28.58 -4.99 15.46
CA SER A 27 -28.28 -6.37 15.81
C SER A 27 -27.34 -6.42 17.02
N PRO A 28 -27.67 -7.19 18.06
CA PRO A 28 -26.92 -7.17 19.32
C PRO A 28 -25.50 -7.70 19.19
N GLU A 29 -25.24 -8.54 18.20
CA GLU A 29 -23.95 -9.14 17.97
C GLU A 29 -23.72 -9.36 16.46
N GLU A 30 -22.62 -8.82 15.96
CA GLU A 30 -22.13 -9.04 14.60
C GLU A 30 -20.77 -9.72 14.66
N LYS A 31 -20.64 -10.84 13.97
CA LYS A 31 -19.41 -11.65 13.98
C LYS A 31 -19.11 -12.23 12.62
N GLY A 32 -17.83 -12.40 12.32
CA GLY A 32 -17.42 -13.01 11.06
C GLY A 32 -15.93 -13.06 10.85
N TRP A 33 -15.54 -13.88 9.90
CA TRP A 33 -14.19 -13.99 9.41
C TRP A 33 -13.97 -12.98 8.30
N ALA A 34 -12.77 -12.41 8.25
CA ALA A 34 -12.30 -11.54 7.18
C ALA A 34 -10.98 -12.07 6.64
N TYR A 35 -10.83 -12.04 5.31
CA TYR A 35 -9.62 -12.38 4.61
C TYR A 35 -9.15 -11.17 3.80
N ASN A 36 -7.87 -10.86 3.91
CA ASN A 36 -7.22 -9.81 3.14
C ASN A 36 -6.00 -10.39 2.44
N ALA A 37 -5.80 -10.01 1.20
CA ALA A 37 -4.63 -10.39 0.42
C ALA A 37 -4.11 -9.20 -0.37
N SER A 38 -2.80 -9.11 -0.51
CA SER A 38 -2.15 -8.18 -1.42
C SER A 38 -0.97 -8.84 -2.11
N LEU A 39 -0.78 -8.45 -3.36
CA LEU A 39 0.31 -8.93 -4.20
C LEU A 39 0.95 -7.71 -4.87
N ARG A 40 2.27 -7.65 -4.82
CA ARG A 40 3.05 -6.66 -5.56
C ARG A 40 4.17 -7.36 -6.32
N ASN A 41 4.17 -7.16 -7.62
CA ASN A 41 5.23 -7.60 -8.51
C ASN A 41 5.99 -6.39 -9.03
N THR A 42 7.32 -6.42 -8.90
CA THR A 42 8.21 -5.42 -9.47
C THR A 42 9.10 -6.11 -10.50
N PHE A 43 9.00 -5.66 -11.72
CA PHE A 43 9.75 -6.14 -12.88
C PHE A 43 10.92 -5.21 -13.15
N PHE A 44 12.13 -5.76 -13.22
CA PHE A 44 13.35 -5.04 -13.56
C PHE A 44 13.72 -5.36 -15.01
N PHE A 45 13.72 -4.35 -15.87
CA PHE A 45 13.96 -4.54 -17.31
C PHE A 45 15.43 -4.49 -17.70
N ASN A 46 16.31 -4.07 -16.78
CA ASN A 46 17.75 -4.04 -17.01
C ASN A 46 18.54 -4.43 -15.75
N GLU A 47 19.79 -4.84 -15.94
CA GLU A 47 20.68 -5.26 -14.86
C GLU A 47 20.96 -4.13 -13.86
N LYS A 48 21.07 -2.90 -14.33
CA LYS A 48 21.27 -1.71 -13.47
C LYS A 48 20.01 -1.31 -12.68
N LYS A 49 18.88 -1.98 -12.94
CA LYS A 49 17.57 -1.70 -12.30
C LYS A 49 17.15 -0.23 -12.39
N THR A 50 17.52 0.41 -13.50
CA THR A 50 17.14 1.79 -13.75
C THR A 50 15.75 1.91 -14.33
N LEU A 51 15.25 0.87 -15.02
CA LEU A 51 13.90 0.79 -15.54
C LEU A 51 13.16 -0.35 -14.84
N LEU A 52 12.08 0.00 -14.19
CA LEU A 52 11.22 -0.97 -13.51
C LEU A 52 9.74 -0.66 -13.69
N ALA A 53 8.92 -1.69 -13.70
CA ALA A 53 7.47 -1.58 -13.60
C ALA A 53 6.98 -2.32 -12.36
N THR A 54 5.90 -1.82 -11.78
CA THR A 54 5.24 -2.42 -10.63
C THR A 54 3.79 -2.67 -10.95
N LEU A 55 3.31 -3.87 -10.65
CA LEU A 55 1.90 -4.24 -10.68
C LEU A 55 1.50 -4.66 -9.28
N SER A 56 0.47 -4.04 -8.74
CA SER A 56 -0.03 -4.36 -7.41
C SER A 56 -1.53 -4.60 -7.43
N GLY A 57 -1.96 -5.59 -6.66
CA GLY A 57 -3.35 -5.91 -6.46
C GLY A 57 -3.63 -6.11 -4.97
N SER A 58 -4.83 -5.75 -4.55
CA SER A 58 -5.34 -6.02 -3.22
C SER A 58 -6.76 -6.56 -3.28
N TYR A 59 -7.09 -7.40 -2.32
CA TYR A 59 -8.40 -7.97 -2.13
C TYR A 59 -8.74 -7.98 -0.64
N SER A 60 -9.97 -7.60 -0.32
CA SER A 60 -10.55 -7.74 1.01
C SER A 60 -11.89 -8.46 0.88
N SER A 61 -12.09 -9.51 1.63
CA SER A 61 -13.36 -10.25 1.65
C SER A 61 -14.44 -9.44 2.34
N ARG A 62 -15.66 -9.93 2.25
CA ARG A 62 -16.77 -9.43 3.06
C ARG A 62 -16.40 -9.45 4.55
N GLN A 63 -16.66 -8.36 5.26
CA GLN A 63 -16.28 -8.22 6.67
C GLN A 63 -17.15 -7.23 7.42
N TYR A 64 -17.28 -7.43 8.71
CA TYR A 64 -17.91 -6.47 9.60
C TYR A 64 -16.94 -5.36 10.00
N GLN A 65 -17.42 -4.12 9.92
CA GLN A 65 -16.76 -2.93 10.46
C GLN A 65 -17.72 -2.22 11.40
N GLY A 66 -17.64 -2.53 12.68
CA GLY A 66 -18.67 -2.17 13.63
C GLY A 66 -19.98 -2.87 13.29
N ILE A 67 -21.07 -2.11 13.16
CA ILE A 67 -22.41 -2.59 12.80
C ILE A 67 -22.61 -2.72 11.28
N TYR A 68 -21.62 -2.35 10.46
CA TYR A 68 -21.72 -2.37 9.00
C TYR A 68 -21.07 -3.62 8.43
N LEU A 69 -21.76 -4.26 7.53
CA LEU A 69 -21.25 -5.34 6.72
C LEU A 69 -20.74 -4.76 5.39
N MET A 70 -19.45 -4.79 5.20
CA MET A 70 -18.80 -4.32 3.97
C MET A 70 -18.79 -5.42 2.92
N SER A 71 -19.12 -5.09 1.67
CA SER A 71 -18.95 -5.98 0.54
C SER A 71 -17.47 -6.28 0.26
N PRO A 72 -17.16 -7.39 -0.44
CA PRO A 72 -15.80 -7.62 -0.90
C PRO A 72 -15.29 -6.48 -1.78
N THR A 73 -14.02 -6.11 -1.59
CA THR A 73 -13.37 -5.07 -2.39
C THR A 73 -12.08 -5.58 -3.00
N TYR A 74 -11.76 -5.09 -4.19
CA TYR A 74 -10.48 -5.32 -4.84
C TYR A 74 -10.00 -4.06 -5.55
N SER A 75 -8.71 -3.94 -5.70
CA SER A 75 -8.10 -2.90 -6.51
C SER A 75 -6.84 -3.40 -7.19
N VAL A 76 -6.56 -2.84 -8.37
CA VAL A 76 -5.34 -3.10 -9.13
C VAL A 76 -4.72 -1.76 -9.52
N SER A 77 -3.41 -1.65 -9.36
CA SER A 77 -2.65 -0.44 -9.69
C SER A 77 -1.35 -0.83 -10.40
N ALA A 78 -0.88 0.03 -11.28
CA ALA A 78 0.37 -0.15 -12.00
C ALA A 78 1.25 1.10 -11.89
N GLY A 79 2.54 0.90 -11.95
CA GLY A 79 3.52 1.99 -11.93
C GLY A 79 4.73 1.67 -12.78
N MET A 80 5.41 2.72 -13.22
CA MET A 80 6.68 2.63 -13.94
C MET A 80 7.63 3.67 -13.37
N LEU A 81 8.90 3.29 -13.20
CA LEU A 81 9.95 4.19 -12.76
C LEU A 81 11.15 4.03 -13.68
N TYR A 82 11.64 5.16 -14.20
CA TYR A 82 12.84 5.22 -15.00
C TYR A 82 13.85 6.17 -14.37
N ARG A 83 15.04 5.67 -14.06
CA ARG A 83 16.14 6.42 -13.50
C ARG A 83 17.20 6.68 -14.56
N LEU A 84 17.59 7.93 -14.69
CA LEU A 84 18.52 8.47 -15.67
C LEU A 84 19.66 9.21 -14.99
N LEU A 85 20.68 9.59 -15.74
CA LEU A 85 21.80 10.42 -15.27
C LEU A 85 22.46 9.88 -13.99
N ASN A 86 22.82 8.59 -13.99
CA ASN A 86 23.37 7.90 -12.81
C ASN A 86 22.49 8.04 -11.56
N ASN A 87 21.18 7.82 -11.74
CA ASN A 87 20.13 7.93 -10.72
C ASN A 87 19.83 9.37 -10.21
N LYS A 88 20.39 10.40 -10.86
CA LYS A 88 20.11 11.80 -10.49
C LYS A 88 18.73 12.26 -10.97
N LEU A 89 18.24 11.73 -12.08
CA LEU A 89 16.92 12.05 -12.63
C LEU A 89 16.03 10.80 -12.53
N SER A 90 14.85 10.93 -11.94
CA SER A 90 13.84 9.88 -11.86
C SER A 90 12.53 10.36 -12.49
N LEU A 91 12.02 9.57 -13.43
CA LEU A 91 10.71 9.77 -14.04
C LEU A 91 9.80 8.65 -13.54
N SER A 92 8.64 9.01 -13.03
CA SER A 92 7.66 8.03 -12.54
C SER A 92 6.30 8.27 -13.17
N LEU A 93 5.62 7.17 -13.50
CA LEU A 93 4.23 7.12 -13.91
C LEU A 93 3.52 6.13 -13.00
N ASN A 94 2.44 6.53 -12.37
CA ASN A 94 1.61 5.67 -11.55
C ASN A 94 0.17 5.80 -11.97
N VAL A 95 -0.50 4.66 -12.10
CA VAL A 95 -1.92 4.55 -12.35
C VAL A 95 -2.53 3.78 -11.20
N ASN A 96 -3.30 4.44 -10.36
CA ASN A 96 -3.99 3.81 -9.25
C ASN A 96 -5.42 3.47 -9.65
N ASN A 97 -5.92 2.39 -9.11
CA ASN A 97 -7.29 1.92 -9.33
C ASN A 97 -7.60 1.71 -10.82
N LEU A 98 -6.71 1.04 -11.56
CA LEU A 98 -6.98 0.57 -12.92
C LEU A 98 -8.28 -0.25 -12.96
N PHE A 99 -8.43 -1.11 -11.95
CA PHE A 99 -9.65 -1.85 -11.67
C PHE A 99 -9.90 -1.74 -10.16
N VAL A 100 -11.13 -1.37 -9.81
CA VAL A 100 -11.56 -1.25 -8.43
C VAL A 100 -13.02 -1.65 -8.32
N SER A 101 -13.35 -2.41 -7.27
CA SER A 101 -14.74 -2.75 -6.97
C SER A 101 -15.44 -1.60 -6.23
N HIS A 102 -16.74 -1.46 -6.42
CA HIS A 102 -17.57 -0.61 -5.60
C HIS A 102 -17.68 -1.17 -4.18
N SER A 103 -17.74 -0.29 -3.20
CA SER A 103 -17.91 -0.65 -1.80
C SER A 103 -19.37 -0.44 -1.37
N LYS A 104 -20.01 -1.52 -0.91
CA LYS A 104 -21.35 -1.47 -0.32
C LYS A 104 -21.22 -1.69 1.17
N LEU A 105 -21.96 -0.87 1.92
CA LEU A 105 -22.11 -0.97 3.36
C LEU A 105 -23.56 -1.39 3.63
N GLU A 106 -23.75 -2.49 4.33
CA GLU A 106 -25.07 -2.97 4.73
C GLU A 106 -25.17 -2.90 6.25
N THR A 107 -26.29 -2.44 6.78
CA THR A 107 -26.61 -2.52 8.20
C THR A 107 -28.09 -2.78 8.40
N MET A 108 -28.42 -3.32 9.57
CA MET A 108 -29.79 -3.50 9.99
C MET A 108 -30.12 -2.49 11.10
N SER A 109 -31.22 -1.76 10.94
CA SER A 109 -31.71 -0.82 11.96
C SER A 109 -33.22 -0.93 12.06
N ASN A 110 -33.75 -1.21 13.24
CA ASN A 110 -35.20 -1.36 13.49
C ASN A 110 -35.92 -2.33 12.53
N GLY A 111 -35.23 -3.45 12.15
CA GLY A 111 -35.78 -4.40 11.18
C GLY A 111 -35.68 -3.95 9.73
N LEU A 112 -35.15 -2.77 9.45
CA LEU A 112 -34.93 -2.26 8.11
C LEU A 112 -33.48 -2.51 7.69
N LYS A 113 -33.31 -3.07 6.48
CA LYS A 113 -31.99 -3.22 5.85
C LYS A 113 -31.63 -1.90 5.15
N ILE A 114 -30.56 -1.27 5.60
CA ILE A 114 -30.02 -0.05 5.01
C ILE A 114 -28.79 -0.44 4.19
N ILE A 115 -28.75 -0.05 2.93
CA ILE A 115 -27.62 -0.27 2.02
C ILE A 115 -27.12 1.09 1.56
N ALA A 116 -25.87 1.41 1.91
CA ALA A 116 -25.16 2.53 1.32
C ALA A 116 -24.23 2.01 0.21
N ASP A 117 -24.51 2.36 -1.02
CA ASP A 117 -23.68 2.02 -2.18
C ASP A 117 -22.72 3.17 -2.46
N ASN A 118 -21.44 2.94 -2.20
CA ASN A 118 -20.39 3.92 -2.42
C ASN A 118 -19.73 3.66 -3.78
N GLN A 119 -20.18 4.38 -4.79
CA GLN A 119 -19.72 4.24 -6.17
C GLN A 119 -18.48 5.10 -6.49
N PHE A 120 -17.77 5.59 -5.47
CA PHE A 120 -16.52 6.33 -5.70
C PHE A 120 -15.40 5.40 -6.18
N SER A 121 -15.41 5.11 -7.45
CA SER A 121 -14.31 4.48 -8.15
C SER A 121 -13.71 5.47 -9.14
N PHE A 122 -12.51 5.93 -8.89
CA PHE A 122 -11.81 6.77 -9.86
C PHE A 122 -10.41 6.21 -10.13
N THR A 123 -10.07 6.13 -11.39
CA THR A 123 -8.70 5.87 -11.83
C THR A 123 -7.92 7.17 -11.73
N SER A 124 -6.79 7.15 -11.06
CA SER A 124 -5.93 8.33 -10.96
C SER A 124 -4.58 8.08 -11.62
N PHE A 125 -4.12 9.08 -12.35
CA PHE A 125 -2.82 9.11 -13.01
C PHE A 125 -1.93 10.09 -12.26
N ARG A 126 -0.69 9.66 -11.98
CA ARG A 126 0.33 10.52 -11.37
C ARG A 126 1.61 10.41 -12.15
N ILE A 127 2.09 11.55 -12.65
CA ILE A 127 3.41 11.68 -13.27
C ILE A 127 4.30 12.42 -12.29
N GLY A 128 5.50 11.89 -12.05
CA GLY A 128 6.49 12.51 -11.17
C GLY A 128 7.83 12.63 -11.87
N VAL A 129 8.48 13.77 -11.67
CA VAL A 129 9.85 14.04 -12.08
C VAL A 129 10.62 14.46 -10.83
N SER A 130 11.72 13.79 -10.55
CA SER A 130 12.59 14.12 -9.43
C SER A 130 14.03 14.24 -9.92
N TYR A 131 14.69 15.33 -9.56
CA TYR A 131 16.09 15.54 -9.86
C TYR A 131 16.86 15.84 -8.58
N THR A 132 17.94 15.06 -8.36
CA THR A 132 18.82 15.24 -7.20
C THR A 132 19.99 16.13 -7.60
N PHE A 133 20.03 17.35 -7.03
CA PHE A 133 21.14 18.28 -7.16
C PHE A 133 22.23 17.95 -6.13
N GLY A 134 23.48 18.11 -6.50
CA GLY A 134 24.64 17.93 -5.63
C GLY A 134 25.42 16.64 -5.90
N GLY A 135 26.70 16.65 -5.48
CA GLY A 135 27.55 15.46 -5.44
C GLY A 135 27.39 14.73 -4.11
N ASP A 136 27.92 13.51 -4.05
CA ASP A 136 28.04 12.77 -2.79
C ASP A 136 28.85 13.62 -1.79
N ILE A 137 28.18 14.16 -0.78
CA ILE A 137 28.86 14.69 0.39
C ILE A 137 29.46 13.48 1.08
N ARG A 138 30.71 13.13 0.74
CA ARG A 138 31.49 12.23 1.60
C ARG A 138 31.62 12.94 2.92
N SER A 139 30.83 12.56 3.87
CA SER A 139 31.06 12.90 5.28
C SER A 139 32.49 12.41 5.59
N LYS A 140 33.45 13.33 5.66
CA LYS A 140 34.74 13.05 6.27
C LYS A 140 34.40 12.56 7.66
N GLY A 141 34.75 11.30 7.93
CA GLY A 141 34.51 10.70 9.25
C GLY A 141 34.93 11.69 10.33
N GLN A 142 34.05 11.89 11.28
CA GLN A 142 34.28 12.71 12.45
C GLN A 142 35.57 12.21 13.10
N ARG A 143 36.65 12.98 12.97
CA ARG A 143 37.89 12.69 13.68
C ARG A 143 37.49 12.70 15.15
N ASN A 144 37.62 11.54 15.81
CA ASN A 144 37.43 11.43 17.23
C ASN A 144 38.47 12.38 17.91
N SER A 145 37.96 13.50 18.43
CA SER A 145 38.76 14.47 19.17
C SER A 145 39.31 13.91 20.48
N ASN A 146 39.04 12.66 20.80
CA ASN A 146 39.54 12.01 22.04
C ASN A 146 40.99 11.53 21.95
N GLU A 147 41.59 11.38 20.76
CA GLU A 147 43.00 10.99 20.66
C GLU A 147 43.97 12.14 21.03
N ASP A 148 43.57 13.38 20.84
CA ASP A 148 44.41 14.53 21.21
C ASP A 148 44.42 14.80 22.70
N ILE A 149 43.46 14.30 23.48
CA ILE A 149 43.40 14.44 24.92
C ILE A 149 44.30 13.41 25.60
N GLN A 150 44.42 12.21 25.07
CA GLN A 150 45.27 11.14 25.65
C GLN A 150 46.75 11.35 25.38
N ARG A 151 47.15 12.22 24.46
CA ARG A 151 48.58 12.59 24.26
C ARG A 151 49.10 13.70 25.16
N ARG A 152 48.21 14.30 25.98
CA ARG A 152 48.59 15.40 26.90
C ARG A 152 48.55 15.02 28.38
N LEU A 153 48.30 13.74 28.69
CA LEU A 153 48.43 13.13 29.99
C LEU A 153 49.66 12.19 29.99
#